data_3af762fcad88cc9e3c684e51103a1c8d
#
_entry.id   3af762fcad88cc9e3c684e51103a1c8d
#
_cell.length_a   1.000
_cell.length_b   1.000
_cell.length_c   1.000
_cell.angle_alpha   90.00
_cell.angle_beta   90.00
_cell.angle_gamma   90.00
#
_symmetry.space_group_name_H-M   'P 1'
#
loop_
_entity.id
_entity.type
_entity.pdbx_description
1 polymer ?
#
loop_
_entity_poly.entity_id
_entity_poly.type
_entity_poly.pdbx_seq_one_letter_code
_entity_poly.pdbx_strand_id
1 'polypeptide(L)'
;MANFTTHIAVGTIVSGTLATLTLAADVIAPDNLIAVTMAGVLGSVLPDIDLKDSRPAKALFSGLAVFLSFTVLFSFAYNFSIVEMWILWLGTFFAVRYPIKATFHRFSYHRGIWHSVLAGLFFCFVTAALFKFRFGRHEGVAWLAGGFMFVGYLTHLVLDEIYSVDVLDTRVKASFGTALKLFDGRRPLDSIAIAAAAIGAFMLTPPPTTFVDGITSRSLWAGLQQRFLPQDNKLFGIVAYPKRLTAEPAAVSPIATGSIPAPAAAVPPAAAPPTALEASPPATDSK
;
A
#
# COMPACT_ATOMS: atom_id res chain seq x y z
N MET A 1 20.01 -13.19 13.97
CA MET A 1 18.87 -12.32 13.65
C MET A 1 19.21 -10.91 14.06
N ALA A 2 18.86 -9.95 13.23
CA ALA A 2 18.92 -8.56 13.61
C ALA A 2 17.86 -8.28 14.70
N ASN A 3 18.03 -7.23 15.48
CA ASN A 3 17.04 -6.83 16.47
C ASN A 3 15.95 -5.95 15.83
N PHE A 4 14.84 -5.77 16.53
CA PHE A 4 13.70 -4.97 16.08
C PHE A 4 14.09 -3.55 15.64
N THR A 5 14.99 -2.90 16.40
CA THR A 5 15.46 -1.54 16.08
C THR A 5 16.26 -1.51 14.77
N THR A 6 17.07 -2.53 14.51
CA THR A 6 17.82 -2.66 13.25
C THR A 6 16.87 -2.81 12.06
N HIS A 7 15.85 -3.67 12.16
CA HIS A 7 14.87 -3.86 11.08
C HIS A 7 14.12 -2.56 10.76
N ILE A 8 13.65 -1.84 11.79
CA ILE A 8 12.99 -0.53 11.57
C ILE A 8 13.97 0.49 10.97
N ALA A 9 15.17 0.62 11.53
CA ALA A 9 16.12 1.63 11.08
C ALA A 9 16.51 1.41 9.61
N VAL A 10 16.93 0.19 9.26
CA VAL A 10 17.32 -0.13 7.88
C VAL A 10 16.11 -0.08 6.95
N GLY A 11 14.96 -0.60 7.38
CA GLY A 11 13.72 -0.52 6.62
C GLY A 11 13.28 0.92 6.34
N THR A 12 13.48 1.83 7.30
CA THR A 12 13.21 3.26 7.11
C THR A 12 14.17 3.89 6.10
N ILE A 13 15.46 3.57 6.19
CA ILE A 13 16.48 4.07 5.24
C ILE A 13 16.15 3.59 3.83
N VAL A 14 15.91 2.29 3.65
CA VAL A 14 15.59 1.71 2.34
C VAL A 14 14.29 2.29 1.77
N SER A 15 13.24 2.35 2.58
CA SER A 15 11.95 2.92 2.16
C SER A 15 12.05 4.42 1.86
N GLY A 16 12.81 5.17 2.66
CA GLY A 16 13.07 6.59 2.44
C GLY A 16 13.86 6.85 1.16
N THR A 17 14.90 6.05 0.91
CA THR A 17 15.67 6.12 -0.35
C THR A 17 14.78 5.83 -1.55
N LEU A 18 13.98 4.76 -1.49
CA LEU A 18 13.06 4.41 -2.57
C LEU A 18 12.00 5.51 -2.78
N ALA A 19 11.51 6.11 -1.69
CA ALA A 19 10.57 7.23 -1.75
C ALA A 19 11.16 8.46 -2.44
N THR A 20 12.41 8.82 -2.13
CA THR A 20 13.08 9.94 -2.81
C THR A 20 13.32 9.67 -4.29
N LEU A 21 13.67 8.44 -4.65
CA LEU A 21 13.85 8.05 -6.06
C LEU A 21 12.52 8.09 -6.83
N THR A 22 11.43 7.56 -6.27
CA THR A 22 10.12 7.56 -6.92
C THR A 22 9.53 8.97 -7.02
N LEU A 23 9.78 9.83 -6.03
CA LEU A 23 9.41 11.25 -6.10
C LEU A 23 10.24 11.99 -7.15
N ALA A 24 11.56 11.78 -7.18
CA ALA A 24 12.44 12.40 -8.16
C ALA A 24 12.13 11.97 -9.59
N ALA A 25 11.64 10.74 -9.76
CA ALA A 25 11.20 10.22 -11.06
C ALA A 25 9.77 10.63 -11.44
N ASP A 26 9.08 11.47 -10.64
CA ASP A 26 7.68 11.84 -10.82
C ASP A 26 6.70 10.64 -10.88
N VAL A 27 7.09 9.52 -10.27
CA VAL A 27 6.25 8.30 -10.22
C VAL A 27 5.11 8.47 -9.22
N ILE A 28 5.33 9.25 -8.16
CA ILE A 28 4.38 9.45 -7.07
C ILE A 28 4.23 10.93 -6.74
N ALA A 29 3.00 11.36 -6.44
CA ALA A 29 2.76 12.69 -5.91
C ALA A 29 3.05 12.76 -4.41
N PRO A 30 3.43 13.95 -3.90
CA PRO A 30 3.77 14.14 -2.49
C PRO A 30 2.68 13.70 -1.50
N ASP A 31 1.41 13.84 -1.86
CA ASP A 31 0.25 13.48 -1.02
C ASP A 31 0.14 11.95 -0.74
N ASN A 32 0.68 11.12 -1.63
CA ASN A 32 0.71 9.67 -1.44
C ASN A 32 2.03 9.16 -0.84
N LEU A 33 3.07 9.99 -0.84
CA LEU A 33 4.44 9.60 -0.52
C LEU A 33 4.56 9.00 0.89
N ILE A 34 3.96 9.66 1.88
CA ILE A 34 4.02 9.23 3.28
C ILE A 34 3.39 7.83 3.45
N ALA A 35 2.18 7.63 2.90
CA ALA A 35 1.47 6.36 3.04
C ALA A 35 2.22 5.21 2.37
N VAL A 36 2.78 5.44 1.19
CA VAL A 36 3.57 4.44 0.45
C VAL A 36 4.89 4.13 1.16
N THR A 37 5.59 5.15 1.66
CA THR A 37 6.83 4.96 2.44
C THR A 37 6.57 4.16 3.72
N MET A 38 5.48 4.48 4.42
CA MET A 38 5.10 3.75 5.64
C MET A 38 4.74 2.29 5.37
N ALA A 39 4.18 1.97 4.20
CA ALA A 39 3.98 0.57 3.79
C ALA A 39 5.31 -0.18 3.72
N GLY A 40 6.37 0.43 3.19
CA GLY A 40 7.70 -0.17 3.16
C GLY A 40 8.32 -0.36 4.56
N VAL A 41 8.22 0.64 5.43
CA VAL A 41 8.67 0.52 6.83
C VAL A 41 7.91 -0.60 7.55
N LEU A 42 6.59 -0.69 7.33
CA LEU A 42 5.76 -1.75 7.90
C LEU A 42 6.22 -3.13 7.39
N GLY A 43 6.51 -3.24 6.10
CA GLY A 43 7.05 -4.46 5.49
C GLY A 43 8.30 -4.97 6.19
N SER A 44 9.19 -4.07 6.61
CA SER A 44 10.43 -4.45 7.31
C SER A 44 10.24 -5.00 8.73
N VAL A 45 9.02 -5.00 9.25
CA VAL A 45 8.70 -5.47 10.61
C VAL A 45 7.75 -6.66 10.59
N LEU A 46 7.02 -6.84 9.48
CA LEU A 46 5.98 -7.87 9.37
C LEU A 46 6.47 -9.31 9.56
N PRO A 47 7.65 -9.76 9.09
CA PRO A 47 8.08 -11.13 9.33
C PRO A 47 8.10 -11.54 10.80
N ASP A 48 8.45 -10.62 11.70
CA ASP A 48 8.55 -10.87 13.14
C ASP A 48 7.21 -10.94 13.89
N ILE A 49 6.09 -10.86 13.20
CA ILE A 49 4.76 -10.99 13.80
C ILE A 49 4.44 -12.42 14.27
N ASP A 50 5.18 -13.41 13.78
CA ASP A 50 5.05 -14.80 14.16
C ASP A 50 5.50 -15.07 15.61
N LEU A 51 6.31 -14.21 16.18
CA LEU A 51 6.73 -14.25 17.59
C LEU A 51 5.64 -13.71 18.50
N LYS A 52 5.02 -14.60 19.30
CA LYS A 52 3.83 -14.34 20.14
C LYS A 52 3.96 -13.09 21.02
N ASP A 53 5.11 -12.88 21.65
CA ASP A 53 5.32 -11.80 22.62
C ASP A 53 6.25 -10.70 22.10
N SER A 54 6.59 -10.72 20.82
CA SER A 54 7.42 -9.71 20.19
C SER A 54 6.74 -8.32 20.19
N ARG A 55 7.57 -7.27 20.19
CA ARG A 55 7.10 -5.89 20.03
C ARG A 55 6.35 -5.71 18.70
N PRO A 56 6.84 -6.24 17.55
CA PRO A 56 6.13 -6.19 16.27
C PRO A 56 4.72 -6.79 16.35
N ALA A 57 4.60 -8.00 16.89
CA ALA A 57 3.29 -8.66 16.99
C ALA A 57 2.31 -7.86 17.87
N LYS A 58 2.78 -7.39 19.03
CA LYS A 58 1.95 -6.55 19.92
C LYS A 58 1.51 -5.25 19.24
N ALA A 59 2.42 -4.56 18.55
CA ALA A 59 2.12 -3.31 17.85
C ALA A 59 1.16 -3.55 16.68
N LEU A 60 1.42 -4.57 15.84
CA LEU A 60 0.58 -4.89 14.69
C LEU A 60 -0.85 -5.24 15.11
N PHE A 61 -1.02 -6.21 16.01
CA PHE A 61 -2.36 -6.63 16.44
C PHE A 61 -3.11 -5.54 17.20
N SER A 62 -2.40 -4.64 17.92
CA SER A 62 -3.04 -3.48 18.53
C SER A 62 -3.46 -2.45 17.47
N GLY A 63 -2.58 -2.12 16.54
CA GLY A 63 -2.90 -1.20 15.43
C GLY A 63 -4.02 -1.73 14.55
N LEU A 64 -3.99 -3.03 14.23
CA LEU A 64 -5.04 -3.68 13.44
C LEU A 64 -6.38 -3.70 14.20
N ALA A 65 -6.37 -3.95 15.51
CA ALA A 65 -7.56 -3.89 16.35
C ALA A 65 -8.18 -2.49 16.32
N VAL A 66 -7.38 -1.43 16.50
CA VAL A 66 -7.84 -0.04 16.40
C VAL A 66 -8.38 0.25 15.00
N PHE A 67 -7.62 -0.05 13.96
CA PHE A 67 -8.00 0.22 12.58
C PHE A 67 -9.32 -0.47 12.19
N LEU A 68 -9.43 -1.78 12.43
CA LEU A 68 -10.63 -2.54 12.08
C LEU A 68 -11.84 -2.13 12.92
N SER A 69 -11.65 -1.85 14.21
CA SER A 69 -12.75 -1.42 15.06
C SER A 69 -13.35 -0.07 14.62
N PHE A 70 -12.51 0.91 14.25
CA PHE A 70 -13.00 2.16 13.68
C PHE A 70 -13.56 1.97 12.27
N THR A 71 -13.00 1.07 11.46
CA THR A 71 -13.54 0.74 10.16
C THR A 71 -14.98 0.20 10.28
N VAL A 72 -15.22 -0.73 11.20
CA VAL A 72 -16.56 -1.27 11.48
C VAL A 72 -17.48 -0.17 11.99
N LEU A 73 -17.02 0.63 12.96
CA LEU A 73 -17.79 1.74 13.51
C LEU A 73 -18.29 2.69 12.41
N PHE A 74 -17.40 3.17 11.55
CA PHE A 74 -17.77 4.12 10.50
C PHE A 74 -18.55 3.49 9.35
N SER A 75 -18.36 2.19 9.06
CA SER A 75 -19.14 1.50 8.03
C SER A 75 -20.62 1.35 8.40
N PHE A 76 -20.93 1.33 9.69
CA PHE A 76 -22.30 1.14 10.19
C PHE A 76 -22.87 2.36 10.92
N ALA A 77 -22.21 3.52 10.84
CA ALA A 77 -22.53 4.73 11.60
C ALA A 77 -23.99 5.21 11.48
N TYR A 78 -24.65 4.90 10.36
CA TYR A 78 -26.04 5.31 10.10
C TYR A 78 -27.06 4.18 10.22
N ASN A 79 -26.62 2.95 10.50
CA ASN A 79 -27.47 1.77 10.45
C ASN A 79 -27.90 1.29 11.84
N PHE A 80 -27.18 1.70 12.89
CA PHE A 80 -27.36 1.18 14.24
C PHE A 80 -27.43 2.31 15.28
N SER A 81 -28.01 2.01 16.45
CA SER A 81 -28.00 2.92 17.60
C SER A 81 -26.58 3.12 18.16
N ILE A 82 -26.37 4.21 18.91
CA ILE A 82 -25.08 4.52 19.51
C ILE A 82 -24.55 3.37 20.38
N VAL A 83 -25.44 2.73 21.14
CA VAL A 83 -25.06 1.61 22.02
C VAL A 83 -24.62 0.40 21.18
N GLU A 84 -25.35 0.07 20.13
CA GLU A 84 -24.99 -1.02 19.21
C GLU A 84 -23.67 -0.74 18.50
N MET A 85 -23.44 0.51 18.07
CA MET A 85 -22.17 0.93 17.50
C MET A 85 -20.99 0.77 18.46
N TRP A 86 -21.17 1.08 19.74
CA TRP A 86 -20.15 0.84 20.76
C TRP A 86 -19.89 -0.64 21.00
N ILE A 87 -20.93 -1.46 21.01
CA ILE A 87 -20.79 -2.91 21.12
C ILE A 87 -20.00 -3.47 19.92
N LEU A 88 -20.30 -3.05 18.71
CA LEU A 88 -19.58 -3.46 17.50
C LEU A 88 -18.11 -2.99 17.51
N TRP A 89 -17.89 -1.74 17.91
CA TRP A 89 -16.54 -1.17 18.01
C TRP A 89 -15.69 -1.90 19.04
N LEU A 90 -16.14 -2.00 20.26
CA LEU A 90 -15.42 -2.69 21.34
C LEU A 90 -15.31 -4.19 21.03
N GLY A 91 -16.38 -4.82 20.56
CA GLY A 91 -16.40 -6.23 20.17
C GLY A 91 -15.34 -6.54 19.10
N THR A 92 -15.25 -5.71 18.07
CA THR A 92 -14.22 -5.86 17.02
C THR A 92 -12.81 -5.65 17.58
N PHE A 93 -12.63 -4.60 18.42
CA PHE A 93 -11.35 -4.33 19.05
C PHE A 93 -10.86 -5.55 19.86
N PHE A 94 -11.69 -6.05 20.77
CA PHE A 94 -11.35 -7.20 21.60
C PHE A 94 -11.20 -8.49 20.78
N ALA A 95 -12.01 -8.69 19.77
CA ALA A 95 -11.92 -9.86 18.88
C ALA A 95 -10.58 -9.92 18.14
N VAL A 96 -10.10 -8.80 17.63
CA VAL A 96 -8.80 -8.74 16.94
C VAL A 96 -7.64 -8.84 17.93
N ARG A 97 -7.73 -8.15 19.05
CA ARG A 97 -6.65 -8.03 20.04
C ARG A 97 -6.35 -9.33 20.77
N TYR A 98 -7.35 -10.19 20.98
CA TYR A 98 -7.22 -11.41 21.79
C TYR A 98 -7.46 -12.70 20.98
N PRO A 99 -8.68 -13.08 20.58
CA PRO A 99 -8.90 -14.38 19.93
C PRO A 99 -8.25 -14.48 18.55
N ILE A 100 -8.32 -13.44 17.71
CA ILE A 100 -7.69 -13.48 16.39
C ILE A 100 -6.17 -13.57 16.53
N LYS A 101 -5.57 -12.77 17.42
CA LYS A 101 -4.14 -12.86 17.74
C LYS A 101 -3.78 -14.25 18.26
N ALA A 102 -4.54 -14.79 19.20
CA ALA A 102 -4.29 -16.11 19.78
C ALA A 102 -4.38 -17.21 18.72
N THR A 103 -5.39 -17.16 17.85
CA THR A 103 -5.56 -18.09 16.73
C THR A 103 -4.41 -18.01 15.74
N PHE A 104 -4.00 -16.79 15.38
CA PHE A 104 -2.83 -16.59 14.51
C PHE A 104 -1.59 -17.27 15.08
N HIS A 105 -1.26 -17.01 16.37
CA HIS A 105 -0.09 -17.59 17.00
C HIS A 105 -0.20 -19.10 17.28
N ARG A 106 -1.40 -19.67 17.27
CA ARG A 106 -1.59 -21.12 17.36
C ARG A 106 -1.13 -21.84 16.09
N PHE A 107 -1.30 -21.19 14.93
CA PHE A 107 -0.93 -21.72 13.61
C PHE A 107 0.42 -21.20 13.11
N SER A 108 0.98 -20.19 13.77
CA SER A 108 2.25 -19.59 13.40
C SER A 108 3.36 -20.09 14.33
N TYR A 109 4.54 -20.37 13.77
CA TYR A 109 5.75 -20.67 14.53
C TYR A 109 6.93 -19.87 13.99
N HIS A 110 7.86 -19.57 14.86
CA HIS A 110 8.99 -18.70 14.56
C HIS A 110 9.85 -19.27 13.42
N ARG A 111 10.23 -18.40 12.47
CA ARG A 111 10.91 -18.75 11.22
C ARG A 111 10.17 -19.77 10.36
N GLY A 112 8.86 -19.86 10.50
CA GLY A 112 7.99 -20.62 9.63
C GLY A 112 7.83 -20.01 8.25
N ILE A 113 6.69 -20.23 7.64
CA ILE A 113 6.40 -19.74 6.30
C ILE A 113 6.32 -18.19 6.22
N TRP A 114 6.08 -17.52 7.37
CA TRP A 114 6.10 -16.06 7.45
C TRP A 114 7.47 -15.45 7.16
N HIS A 115 8.58 -16.18 7.42
CA HIS A 115 9.91 -15.79 6.97
C HIS A 115 10.20 -16.38 5.59
N SER A 116 9.41 -15.97 4.58
CA SER A 116 9.58 -16.42 3.20
C SER A 116 9.24 -15.30 2.21
N VAL A 117 9.85 -15.36 1.04
CA VAL A 117 9.54 -14.45 -0.06
C VAL A 117 8.08 -14.54 -0.48
N LEU A 118 7.49 -15.74 -0.39
CA LEU A 118 6.08 -15.97 -0.72
C LEU A 118 5.13 -15.21 0.21
N ALA A 119 5.44 -15.16 1.52
CA ALA A 119 4.69 -14.33 2.46
C ALA A 119 4.86 -12.84 2.16
N GLY A 120 6.05 -12.41 1.74
CA GLY A 120 6.28 -11.05 1.25
C GLY A 120 5.40 -10.69 0.06
N LEU A 121 5.25 -11.59 -0.92
CA LEU A 121 4.33 -11.43 -2.06
C LEU A 121 2.87 -11.37 -1.61
N PHE A 122 2.46 -12.20 -0.67
CA PHE A 122 1.13 -12.14 -0.09
C PHE A 122 0.84 -10.75 0.50
N PHE A 123 1.73 -10.20 1.32
CA PHE A 123 1.56 -8.86 1.88
C PHE A 123 1.64 -7.74 0.84
N CYS A 124 2.44 -7.91 -0.22
CA CYS A 124 2.44 -7.02 -1.38
C CYS A 124 1.04 -6.90 -1.99
N PHE A 125 0.41 -8.03 -2.31
CA PHE A 125 -0.90 -8.06 -2.96
C PHE A 125 -2.01 -7.58 -2.03
N VAL A 126 -1.98 -7.96 -0.77
CA VAL A 126 -2.92 -7.43 0.25
C VAL A 126 -2.81 -5.92 0.37
N THR A 127 -1.58 -5.38 0.38
CA THR A 127 -1.36 -3.93 0.45
C THR A 127 -1.90 -3.22 -0.80
N ALA A 128 -1.62 -3.75 -1.99
CA ALA A 128 -2.15 -3.20 -3.24
C ALA A 128 -3.69 -3.19 -3.26
N ALA A 129 -4.31 -4.30 -2.85
CA ALA A 129 -5.77 -4.39 -2.74
C ALA A 129 -6.34 -3.39 -1.73
N LEU A 130 -5.73 -3.25 -0.54
CA LEU A 130 -6.15 -2.29 0.49
C LEU A 130 -6.04 -0.84 -0.01
N PHE A 131 -4.95 -0.47 -0.66
CA PHE A 131 -4.78 0.87 -1.20
C PHE A 131 -5.82 1.19 -2.27
N LYS A 132 -6.16 0.24 -3.13
CA LYS A 132 -7.20 0.42 -4.15
C LYS A 132 -8.59 0.50 -3.54
N PHE A 133 -9.01 -0.55 -2.83
CA PHE A 133 -10.41 -0.73 -2.47
C PHE A 133 -10.81 -0.05 -1.15
N ARG A 134 -9.87 0.06 -0.19
CA ARG A 134 -10.19 0.67 1.11
C ARG A 134 -9.80 2.15 1.18
N PHE A 135 -8.67 2.53 0.57
CA PHE A 135 -8.21 3.91 0.56
C PHE A 135 -8.53 4.65 -0.72
N GLY A 136 -9.16 3.99 -1.71
CA GLY A 136 -9.60 4.60 -2.97
C GLY A 136 -8.46 5.18 -3.81
N ARG A 137 -7.23 4.67 -3.65
CA ARG A 137 -6.08 5.19 -4.38
C ARG A 137 -6.03 4.67 -5.81
N HIS A 138 -5.40 5.45 -6.69
CA HIS A 138 -5.16 5.03 -8.07
C HIS A 138 -4.38 3.70 -8.10
N GLU A 139 -4.62 2.87 -9.10
CA GLU A 139 -4.02 1.54 -9.23
C GLU A 139 -2.49 1.57 -9.23
N GLY A 140 -1.86 2.55 -9.90
CA GLY A 140 -0.42 2.75 -9.88
C GLY A 140 0.13 3.01 -8.48
N VAL A 141 -0.55 3.85 -7.67
CA VAL A 141 -0.19 4.10 -6.27
C VAL A 141 -0.41 2.86 -5.41
N ALA A 142 -1.46 2.10 -5.67
CA ALA A 142 -1.76 0.85 -4.98
C ALA A 142 -0.66 -0.19 -5.20
N TRP A 143 -0.24 -0.40 -6.44
CA TRP A 143 0.87 -1.28 -6.78
C TRP A 143 2.22 -0.79 -6.25
N LEU A 144 2.45 0.53 -6.25
CA LEU A 144 3.65 1.11 -5.68
C LEU A 144 3.72 0.85 -4.17
N ALA A 145 2.61 1.02 -3.44
CA ALA A 145 2.53 0.70 -2.02
C ALA A 145 2.79 -0.79 -1.76
N GLY A 146 2.23 -1.69 -2.58
CA GLY A 146 2.55 -3.11 -2.55
C GLY A 146 4.02 -3.40 -2.78
N GLY A 147 4.63 -2.75 -3.77
CA GLY A 147 6.07 -2.86 -4.07
C GLY A 147 6.94 -2.39 -2.90
N PHE A 148 6.62 -1.26 -2.27
CA PHE A 148 7.32 -0.78 -1.07
C PHE A 148 7.18 -1.77 0.09
N MET A 149 5.97 -2.29 0.33
CA MET A 149 5.74 -3.34 1.33
C MET A 149 6.64 -4.55 1.07
N PHE A 150 6.72 -4.99 -0.16
CA PHE A 150 7.54 -6.14 -0.56
C PHE A 150 9.04 -5.88 -0.38
N VAL A 151 9.54 -4.70 -0.81
CA VAL A 151 10.94 -4.32 -0.63
C VAL A 151 11.30 -4.24 0.85
N GLY A 152 10.44 -3.64 1.69
CA GLY A 152 10.62 -3.62 3.14
C GLY A 152 10.67 -5.04 3.72
N TYR A 153 9.79 -5.91 3.29
CA TYR A 153 9.75 -7.32 3.70
C TYR A 153 11.03 -8.06 3.32
N LEU A 154 11.49 -7.90 2.08
CA LEU A 154 12.77 -8.45 1.63
C LEU A 154 13.95 -7.90 2.42
N THR A 155 13.95 -6.61 2.73
CA THR A 155 14.98 -5.98 3.57
C THR A 155 15.10 -6.69 4.92
N HIS A 156 13.96 -7.01 5.56
CA HIS A 156 13.97 -7.80 6.78
C HIS A 156 14.63 -9.17 6.59
N LEU A 157 14.16 -9.94 5.58
CA LEU A 157 14.69 -11.28 5.31
C LEU A 157 16.18 -11.28 5.02
N VAL A 158 16.65 -10.30 4.25
CA VAL A 158 18.08 -10.12 3.93
C VAL A 158 18.89 -9.78 5.18
N LEU A 159 18.39 -8.88 6.03
CA LEU A 159 19.05 -8.57 7.30
C LEU A 159 19.17 -9.79 8.20
N ASP A 160 18.11 -10.59 8.31
CA ASP A 160 18.14 -11.81 9.09
C ASP A 160 19.15 -12.83 8.55
N GLU A 161 19.32 -12.88 7.22
CA GLU A 161 20.31 -13.73 6.59
C GLU A 161 21.73 -13.21 6.85
N ILE A 162 21.99 -11.90 6.69
CA ILE A 162 23.28 -11.28 6.98
C ILE A 162 23.66 -11.50 8.45
N TYR A 163 22.76 -11.29 9.38
CA TYR A 163 23.00 -11.48 10.81
C TYR A 163 23.07 -12.96 11.24
N SER A 164 22.78 -13.88 10.32
CA SER A 164 22.99 -15.32 10.54
C SER A 164 24.44 -15.74 10.27
N VAL A 165 25.22 -14.91 9.55
CA VAL A 165 26.65 -15.09 9.31
C VAL A 165 27.40 -14.30 10.38
N ASP A 166 28.17 -14.97 11.22
CA ASP A 166 29.05 -14.32 12.18
C ASP A 166 30.41 -14.09 11.54
N VAL A 167 30.59 -12.87 11.01
CA VAL A 167 31.79 -12.49 10.24
C VAL A 167 33.03 -12.44 11.14
N LEU A 168 32.85 -12.20 12.44
CA LEU A 168 33.98 -12.08 13.41
C LEU A 168 34.44 -13.46 13.91
N ASP A 169 33.53 -14.42 14.03
CA ASP A 169 33.81 -15.75 14.58
C ASP A 169 33.89 -16.84 13.49
N THR A 170 33.85 -16.45 12.21
CA THR A 170 33.90 -17.35 11.02
C THR A 170 32.93 -18.52 11.06
N ARG A 171 31.86 -18.42 11.85
CA ARG A 171 30.83 -19.46 11.98
C ARG A 171 29.55 -19.06 11.28
N VAL A 172 29.07 -19.94 10.42
CA VAL A 172 27.74 -19.83 9.85
C VAL A 172 26.76 -20.46 10.83
N LYS A 173 25.80 -19.68 11.34
CA LYS A 173 24.76 -20.19 12.22
C LYS A 173 23.88 -21.17 11.47
N ALA A 174 23.33 -22.17 12.15
CA ALA A 174 22.40 -23.16 11.57
C ALA A 174 21.14 -22.54 10.96
N SER A 175 20.94 -21.24 11.16
CA SER A 175 19.84 -20.44 10.62
C SER A 175 20.11 -19.83 9.23
N PHE A 176 21.33 -19.95 8.69
CA PHE A 176 21.67 -19.48 7.35
C PHE A 176 20.86 -20.26 6.29
N GLY A 177 20.38 -19.56 5.25
CA GLY A 177 19.53 -20.16 4.20
C GLY A 177 18.07 -20.38 4.59
N THR A 178 17.64 -19.93 5.80
CA THR A 178 16.27 -20.15 6.27
C THR A 178 15.34 -18.95 6.15
N ALA A 179 15.88 -17.74 5.88
CA ALA A 179 15.09 -16.52 5.80
C ALA A 179 14.63 -16.18 4.36
N LEU A 180 15.42 -16.48 3.33
CA LEU A 180 15.09 -16.19 1.92
C LEU A 180 14.44 -17.40 1.19
N LYS A 181 13.77 -18.27 1.91
CA LYS A 181 13.11 -19.43 1.31
C LYS A 181 11.83 -19.02 0.56
N LEU A 182 11.60 -19.66 -0.59
CA LEU A 182 10.31 -19.58 -1.31
C LEU A 182 9.32 -20.60 -0.77
N PHE A 183 9.81 -21.79 -0.44
CA PHE A 183 9.00 -22.93 -0.01
C PHE A 183 9.63 -23.59 1.23
N ASP A 184 8.81 -23.95 2.20
CA ASP A 184 9.27 -24.68 3.37
C ASP A 184 8.98 -26.18 3.20
N GLY A 185 10.01 -26.94 2.79
CA GLY A 185 9.89 -28.39 2.59
C GLY A 185 9.60 -29.19 3.87
N ARG A 186 9.81 -28.59 5.05
CA ARG A 186 9.49 -29.24 6.34
C ARG A 186 7.99 -29.21 6.63
N ARG A 187 7.28 -28.23 6.05
CA ARG A 187 5.83 -28.04 6.18
C ARG A 187 5.21 -27.65 4.85
N PRO A 188 5.05 -28.59 3.93
CA PRO A 188 4.54 -28.29 2.59
C PRO A 188 3.11 -27.73 2.60
N LEU A 189 2.27 -28.16 3.54
CA LEU A 189 0.90 -27.66 3.65
C LEU A 189 0.84 -26.17 3.99
N ASP A 190 1.72 -25.68 4.88
CA ASP A 190 1.77 -24.24 5.21
C ASP A 190 2.22 -23.43 4.00
N SER A 191 3.18 -23.96 3.22
CA SER A 191 3.64 -23.32 1.98
C SER A 191 2.56 -23.28 0.91
N ILE A 192 1.79 -24.34 0.77
CA ILE A 192 0.64 -24.40 -0.15
C ILE A 192 -0.45 -23.43 0.31
N ALA A 193 -0.73 -23.35 1.61
CA ALA A 193 -1.73 -22.45 2.15
C ALA A 193 -1.38 -20.96 1.89
N ILE A 194 -0.12 -20.56 2.14
CA ILE A 194 0.28 -19.16 1.87
C ILE A 194 0.35 -18.88 0.36
N ALA A 195 0.69 -19.87 -0.46
CA ALA A 195 0.64 -19.75 -1.92
C ALA A 195 -0.79 -19.52 -2.41
N ALA A 196 -1.74 -20.31 -1.92
CA ALA A 196 -3.16 -20.15 -2.22
C ALA A 196 -3.68 -18.78 -1.73
N ALA A 197 -3.28 -18.36 -0.53
CA ALA A 197 -3.63 -17.04 0.00
C ALA A 197 -3.02 -15.90 -0.85
N ALA A 198 -1.78 -16.04 -1.31
CA ALA A 198 -1.14 -15.06 -2.18
C ALA A 198 -1.82 -14.98 -3.55
N ILE A 199 -2.20 -16.12 -4.13
CA ILE A 199 -2.98 -16.16 -5.39
C ILE A 199 -4.35 -15.50 -5.17
N GLY A 200 -5.05 -15.83 -4.08
CA GLY A 200 -6.33 -15.20 -3.74
C GLY A 200 -6.20 -13.68 -3.55
N ALA A 201 -5.16 -13.23 -2.86
CA ALA A 201 -4.87 -11.80 -2.70
C ALA A 201 -4.53 -11.14 -4.04
N PHE A 202 -3.78 -11.81 -4.91
CA PHE A 202 -3.48 -11.32 -6.27
C PHE A 202 -4.75 -11.13 -7.10
N MET A 203 -5.70 -12.05 -7.02
CA MET A 203 -7.00 -11.92 -7.72
C MET A 203 -7.81 -10.70 -7.26
N LEU A 204 -7.52 -10.19 -6.07
CA LEU A 204 -8.14 -8.98 -5.53
C LEU A 204 -7.36 -7.70 -5.87
N THR A 205 -6.17 -7.80 -6.50
CA THR A 205 -5.41 -6.59 -6.86
C THR A 205 -6.01 -5.88 -8.08
N PRO A 206 -5.79 -4.55 -8.21
CA PRO A 206 -6.14 -3.84 -9.44
C PRO A 206 -5.25 -4.29 -10.62
N PRO A 207 -5.64 -4.00 -11.88
CA PRO A 207 -4.79 -4.24 -13.04
C PRO A 207 -3.40 -3.61 -12.87
N PRO A 208 -2.30 -4.32 -13.20
CA PRO A 208 -0.94 -3.80 -13.02
C PRO A 208 -0.45 -2.94 -14.20
N THR A 209 -1.23 -2.76 -15.25
CA THR A 209 -0.84 -2.12 -16.51
C THR A 209 -0.21 -0.76 -16.31
N THR A 210 -0.89 0.14 -15.61
CA THR A 210 -0.40 1.51 -15.34
C THR A 210 0.91 1.51 -14.55
N PHE A 211 1.08 0.56 -13.63
CA PHE A 211 2.31 0.42 -12.86
C PHE A 211 3.46 -0.08 -13.74
N VAL A 212 3.22 -1.11 -14.54
CA VAL A 212 4.21 -1.68 -15.46
C VAL A 212 4.63 -0.64 -16.49
N ASP A 213 3.68 0.04 -17.13
CA ASP A 213 3.95 1.09 -18.11
C ASP A 213 4.75 2.24 -17.51
N GLY A 214 4.43 2.61 -16.26
CA GLY A 214 5.16 3.62 -15.51
C GLY A 214 6.63 3.26 -15.30
N ILE A 215 6.92 2.10 -14.72
CA ILE A 215 8.30 1.70 -14.39
C ILE A 215 9.14 1.34 -15.62
N THR A 216 8.52 0.96 -16.73
CA THR A 216 9.21 0.67 -17.99
C THR A 216 9.40 1.88 -18.89
N SER A 217 8.84 3.04 -18.51
CA SER A 217 8.92 4.26 -19.30
C SER A 217 10.34 4.80 -19.39
N ARG A 218 10.84 4.98 -20.59
CA ARG A 218 12.18 5.58 -20.85
C ARG A 218 12.26 7.03 -20.34
N SER A 219 11.17 7.79 -20.46
CA SER A 219 11.12 9.19 -20.02
C SER A 219 11.30 9.31 -18.49
N LEU A 220 10.77 8.36 -17.73
CA LEU A 220 10.92 8.28 -16.29
C LEU A 220 12.39 8.10 -15.90
N TRP A 221 13.07 7.13 -16.49
CA TRP A 221 14.47 6.85 -16.20
C TRP A 221 15.42 7.98 -16.66
N ALA A 222 15.14 8.61 -17.80
CA ALA A 222 15.88 9.78 -18.26
C ALA A 222 15.74 10.97 -17.31
N GLY A 223 14.53 11.23 -16.82
CA GLY A 223 14.26 12.27 -15.82
C GLY A 223 15.00 12.02 -14.50
N LEU A 224 15.04 10.77 -14.06
CA LEU A 224 15.79 10.38 -12.85
C LEU A 224 17.29 10.61 -13.00
N GLN A 225 17.88 10.21 -14.15
CA GLN A 225 19.31 10.44 -14.43
C GLN A 225 19.70 11.92 -14.38
N GLN A 226 18.86 12.80 -14.93
CA GLN A 226 19.10 14.25 -14.91
C GLN A 226 19.06 14.84 -13.50
N ARG A 227 18.31 14.24 -12.58
CA ARG A 227 18.15 14.72 -11.20
C ARG A 227 19.06 14.03 -10.19
N PHE A 228 19.80 13.01 -10.60
CA PHE A 228 20.59 12.18 -9.68
C PHE A 228 21.81 12.91 -9.11
N LEU A 229 22.42 13.78 -9.89
CA LEU A 229 23.59 14.56 -9.47
C LEU A 229 23.24 16.06 -9.41
N PRO A 230 23.92 16.83 -8.53
CA PRO A 230 23.77 18.26 -8.47
C PRO A 230 24.09 18.88 -9.84
N GLN A 231 23.20 19.76 -10.31
CA GLN A 231 23.45 20.52 -11.54
C GLN A 231 24.50 21.60 -11.26
N ASP A 232 25.33 21.90 -12.25
CA ASP A 232 26.37 22.94 -12.21
C ASP A 232 27.41 22.79 -11.08
N ASN A 233 27.67 21.56 -10.60
CA ASN A 233 28.59 21.26 -9.50
C ASN A 233 28.32 22.05 -8.20
N LYS A 234 27.11 22.53 -7.99
CA LYS A 234 26.70 23.26 -6.78
C LYS A 234 25.89 22.33 -5.86
N LEU A 235 26.55 21.79 -4.84
CA LEU A 235 25.88 21.07 -3.75
C LEU A 235 24.98 22.04 -2.97
N PHE A 236 23.75 21.62 -2.69
CA PHE A 236 22.71 22.40 -1.98
C PHE A 236 22.34 23.74 -2.65
N GLY A 237 22.67 23.94 -3.91
CA GLY A 237 22.16 25.04 -4.70
C GLY A 237 20.64 24.91 -4.87
N ILE A 238 19.91 26.05 -4.82
CA ILE A 238 18.50 26.06 -5.19
C ILE A 238 18.43 25.80 -6.69
N VAL A 239 18.13 24.56 -7.06
CA VAL A 239 17.86 24.22 -8.46
C VAL A 239 16.48 24.76 -8.77
N ALA A 240 16.41 25.81 -9.58
CA ALA A 240 15.17 26.18 -10.25
C ALA A 240 14.87 25.04 -11.24
N TYR A 241 14.05 24.08 -10.81
CA TYR A 241 13.51 23.10 -11.76
C TYR A 241 12.79 23.90 -12.84
N PRO A 242 13.13 23.72 -14.12
CA PRO A 242 12.32 24.31 -15.16
C PRO A 242 10.90 23.82 -14.90
N LYS A 243 10.02 24.77 -14.54
CA LYS A 243 8.58 24.54 -14.51
C LYS A 243 8.31 23.82 -15.82
N ARG A 244 7.79 22.60 -15.79
CA ARG A 244 7.47 21.87 -17.03
C ARG A 244 6.71 22.86 -17.90
N LEU A 245 7.45 23.51 -18.79
CA LEU A 245 6.83 24.22 -19.88
C LEU A 245 6.03 23.13 -20.56
N THR A 246 4.73 23.25 -20.52
CA THR A 246 3.72 22.47 -21.19
C THR A 246 4.30 21.71 -22.38
N ALA A 247 5.11 20.70 -22.10
CA ALA A 247 5.45 19.71 -23.09
C ALA A 247 4.13 19.00 -23.32
N GLU A 248 3.67 19.09 -24.54
CA GLU A 248 2.61 18.32 -25.13
C GLU A 248 2.53 16.94 -24.44
N PRO A 249 1.36 16.47 -24.04
CA PRO A 249 1.26 15.25 -23.25
C PRO A 249 1.92 14.12 -24.01
N ALA A 250 3.17 13.81 -23.65
CA ALA A 250 3.75 12.54 -24.02
C ALA A 250 2.77 11.48 -23.53
N ALA A 251 2.29 10.65 -24.43
CA ALA A 251 1.15 9.76 -24.27
C ALA A 251 1.34 8.63 -23.21
N VAL A 252 2.13 8.88 -22.19
CA VAL A 252 2.29 8.00 -21.03
C VAL A 252 2.09 8.86 -19.80
N SER A 253 0.89 8.78 -19.24
CA SER A 253 0.64 9.35 -17.93
C SER A 253 1.63 8.75 -16.93
N PRO A 254 2.38 9.55 -16.15
CA PRO A 254 3.14 9.03 -15.01
C PRO A 254 2.19 8.21 -14.15
N ILE A 255 2.70 7.24 -13.40
CA ILE A 255 1.88 6.43 -12.47
C ILE A 255 1.01 7.39 -11.71
N ALA A 256 -0.25 7.51 -12.20
CA ALA A 256 -1.00 8.70 -11.96
C ALA A 256 -1.29 8.80 -10.48
N THR A 257 -0.81 9.81 -9.97
CA THR A 257 -1.15 10.41 -8.72
C THR A 257 -2.61 10.84 -8.69
N GLY A 258 -3.50 9.92 -9.04
CA GLY A 258 -4.91 10.25 -9.13
C GLY A 258 -5.50 10.51 -7.77
N SER A 259 -5.71 11.77 -7.47
CA SER A 259 -6.98 12.14 -6.87
C SER A 259 -8.08 11.60 -7.79
N ILE A 260 -9.01 10.83 -7.26
CA ILE A 260 -10.26 10.45 -7.95
C ILE A 260 -10.82 11.76 -8.54
N PRO A 261 -11.06 11.86 -9.86
CA PRO A 261 -11.77 13.02 -10.37
C PRO A 261 -13.07 13.12 -9.56
N ALA A 262 -13.32 14.30 -9.01
CA ALA A 262 -14.60 14.57 -8.36
C ALA A 262 -15.69 14.11 -9.33
N PRO A 263 -16.75 13.41 -8.87
CA PRO A 263 -17.85 13.01 -9.74
C PRO A 263 -18.28 14.24 -10.52
N ALA A 264 -18.29 14.11 -11.85
CA ALA A 264 -18.67 15.20 -12.74
C ALA A 264 -19.95 15.81 -12.18
N ALA A 265 -19.90 17.13 -11.90
CA ALA A 265 -21.05 17.84 -11.41
C ALA A 265 -22.20 17.50 -12.36
N ALA A 266 -23.31 17.00 -11.81
CA ALA A 266 -24.47 16.63 -12.57
C ALA A 266 -24.81 17.80 -13.49
N VAL A 267 -24.81 17.54 -14.79
CA VAL A 267 -25.24 18.51 -15.79
C VAL A 267 -26.67 18.91 -15.38
N PRO A 268 -26.93 20.20 -15.12
CA PRO A 268 -28.29 20.62 -14.80
C PRO A 268 -29.20 20.18 -15.96
N PRO A 269 -30.43 19.66 -15.68
CA PRO A 269 -31.30 19.21 -16.72
C PRO A 269 -31.55 20.39 -17.68
N ALA A 270 -31.44 20.11 -18.98
CA ALA A 270 -31.68 21.07 -20.05
C ALA A 270 -33.03 21.76 -19.81
N ALA A 271 -33.04 23.08 -19.83
CA ALA A 271 -34.24 23.85 -19.68
C ALA A 271 -35.28 23.38 -20.71
N ALA A 272 -36.50 23.07 -20.24
CA ALA A 272 -37.62 22.69 -21.09
C ALA A 272 -37.87 23.78 -22.14
N PRO A 273 -38.22 23.43 -23.38
CA PRO A 273 -38.53 24.41 -24.40
C PRO A 273 -39.75 25.23 -23.96
N PRO A 274 -39.81 26.54 -24.31
CA PRO A 274 -40.91 27.40 -23.91
C PRO A 274 -42.23 26.86 -24.48
N THR A 275 -43.18 26.66 -23.60
CA THR A 275 -44.56 26.26 -23.93
C THR A 275 -45.15 27.31 -24.91
N ALA A 276 -45.62 26.85 -26.06
CA ALA A 276 -46.30 27.68 -27.03
C ALA A 276 -47.50 28.41 -26.39
N LEU A 277 -47.54 29.70 -26.56
CA LEU A 277 -48.64 30.56 -26.17
C LEU A 277 -49.94 30.01 -26.81
N GLU A 278 -50.83 29.60 -25.98
CA GLU A 278 -52.20 29.21 -26.35
C GLU A 278 -52.92 30.42 -26.94
N ALA A 279 -53.33 30.29 -28.21
CA ALA A 279 -54.07 31.34 -28.93
C ALA A 279 -55.45 31.51 -28.31
N SER A 280 -55.78 32.74 -27.92
CA SER A 280 -57.12 33.12 -27.46
C SER A 280 -58.16 32.92 -28.57
N PRO A 281 -59.35 32.38 -28.26
CA PRO A 281 -60.44 32.21 -29.23
C PRO A 281 -61.05 33.59 -29.60
N PRO A 282 -61.58 33.73 -30.83
CA PRO A 282 -62.22 35.00 -31.31
C PRO A 282 -63.48 35.29 -30.58
N ALA A 283 -63.76 36.54 -30.28
CA ALA A 283 -64.94 37.07 -29.71
C ALA A 283 -66.14 36.89 -30.70
N THR A 284 -67.20 36.20 -30.24
CA THR A 284 -68.45 36.17 -30.97
C THR A 284 -69.25 37.39 -30.66
N ASP A 285 -69.49 38.21 -31.69
CA ASP A 285 -70.53 39.24 -31.70
C ASP A 285 -71.91 38.59 -31.56
N SER A 286 -72.70 39.06 -30.64
CA SER A 286 -74.11 38.77 -30.55
C SER A 286 -74.88 40.06 -30.73
N LYS A 287 -75.76 40.00 -31.74
CA LYS A 287 -76.91 40.81 -31.70
C LYS A 287 -77.85 40.33 -30.63
#